data_e30d7067ca7b45d77134952d814900b8
#
_entry.id   e30d7067ca7b45d77134952d814900b8
#
_cell.length_a   1.000
_cell.length_b   1.000
_cell.length_c   1.000
_cell.angle_alpha   90.00
_cell.angle_beta   90.00
_cell.angle_gamma   90.00
#
_symmetry.space_group_name_H-M   'P 1'
#
loop_
_entity.id
_entity.type
_entity.pdbx_description
1 polymer ?
#
loop_
_entity_poly.entity_id
_entity_poly.type
_entity_poly.pdbx_seq_one_letter_code
_entity_poly.pdbx_strand_id
1 'polypeptide(L)'
;MQITGIQQTTLVDYPWKVASIIFTAGCQFRCPFCYNPQAVLPELIARYSNQHIPEEAVFNFLKQRKGLIDGVSICWWEPTVQPDLYDFAQKIKKMWFCVKLDTNGRDAKLVKKMVEDWILDYVAVDLKWPLSNYEKWSWVSEFWDFLENYKELLDFLKSGVVDYEYRSTLIKWFHEKEDLEEMGMYLQWIKARYLQNYLPEETLDPNFIGEPFTWVELQELKKIASQYVEFCSVRG
;
A
#
# COMPACT_ATOMS: atom_id res chain seq x y z
N MET A 1 0.53 -14.20 -11.80
CA MET A 1 0.26 -13.52 -10.50
C MET A 1 -0.22 -14.50 -9.44
N GLN A 2 0.25 -14.37 -8.20
CA GLN A 2 -0.30 -15.10 -7.05
C GLN A 2 -1.42 -14.25 -6.43
N ILE A 3 -2.66 -14.56 -6.79
CA ILE A 3 -3.84 -13.79 -6.39
C ILE A 3 -4.56 -14.55 -5.28
N THR A 4 -4.70 -13.94 -4.11
CA THR A 4 -5.28 -14.58 -2.91
C THR A 4 -6.74 -14.24 -2.70
N GLY A 5 -7.25 -13.18 -3.34
CA GLY A 5 -8.63 -12.78 -3.17
C GLY A 5 -9.07 -11.69 -4.13
N ILE A 6 -10.38 -11.51 -4.22
CA ILE A 6 -11.02 -10.42 -4.93
C ILE A 6 -12.13 -9.85 -4.05
N GLN A 7 -12.07 -8.55 -3.77
CA GLN A 7 -13.22 -7.81 -3.26
C GLN A 7 -13.97 -7.23 -4.46
N GLN A 8 -15.21 -7.65 -4.62
CA GLN A 8 -15.97 -7.36 -5.84
C GLN A 8 -16.27 -5.87 -6.03
N THR A 9 -16.46 -5.13 -4.95
CA THR A 9 -16.77 -3.69 -5.00
C THR A 9 -16.25 -3.00 -3.76
N THR A 10 -15.61 -1.87 -3.96
CA THR A 10 -15.19 -0.94 -2.91
C THR A 10 -15.51 0.49 -3.33
N LEU A 11 -15.82 1.33 -2.34
CA LEU A 11 -16.06 2.77 -2.49
C LEU A 11 -15.00 3.61 -1.75
N VAL A 12 -14.05 2.95 -1.09
CA VAL A 12 -13.08 3.62 -0.20
C VAL A 12 -11.63 3.42 -0.64
N ASP A 13 -11.32 2.31 -1.32
CA ASP A 13 -9.94 1.95 -1.62
C ASP A 13 -9.39 2.60 -2.91
N TYR A 14 -10.26 3.15 -3.75
CA TYR A 14 -9.85 3.93 -4.89
C TYR A 14 -10.55 5.31 -4.85
N PRO A 15 -9.81 6.40 -4.59
CA PRO A 15 -10.42 7.73 -4.47
C PRO A 15 -11.27 8.09 -5.70
N TRP A 16 -12.51 8.51 -5.45
CA TRP A 16 -13.47 8.99 -6.44
C TRP A 16 -13.91 7.96 -7.49
N LYS A 17 -13.70 6.66 -7.25
CA LYS A 17 -14.06 5.59 -8.17
C LYS A 17 -14.76 4.45 -7.44
N VAL A 18 -15.74 3.87 -8.11
CA VAL A 18 -16.23 2.53 -7.75
C VAL A 18 -15.23 1.53 -8.29
N ALA A 19 -14.62 0.72 -7.44
CA ALA A 19 -13.55 -0.17 -7.85
C ALA A 19 -13.72 -1.60 -7.32
N SER A 20 -12.99 -2.53 -7.91
CA SER A 20 -12.72 -3.84 -7.32
C SER A 20 -11.31 -3.87 -6.75
N ILE A 21 -11.07 -4.72 -5.75
CA ILE A 21 -9.74 -4.93 -5.22
C ILE A 21 -9.26 -6.33 -5.60
N ILE A 22 -8.02 -6.42 -6.04
CA ILE A 22 -7.31 -7.68 -6.29
C ILE A 22 -6.19 -7.79 -5.28
N PHE A 23 -6.24 -8.83 -4.47
CA PHE A 23 -5.29 -9.10 -3.41
C PHE A 23 -4.19 -10.03 -3.90
N THR A 24 -2.92 -9.61 -3.78
CA THR A 24 -1.76 -10.43 -4.18
C THR A 24 -1.11 -11.09 -2.97
N ALA A 25 -0.26 -12.09 -3.16
CA ALA A 25 0.56 -12.69 -2.12
C ALA A 25 2.01 -12.18 -2.20
N GLY A 26 2.72 -12.29 -1.10
CA GLY A 26 4.14 -11.99 -1.01
C GLY A 26 4.45 -10.57 -0.58
N CYS A 27 5.42 -10.46 0.31
CA CYS A 27 6.01 -9.19 0.74
C CYS A 27 7.43 -9.45 1.18
N GLN A 28 8.34 -8.56 0.85
CA GLN A 28 9.73 -8.62 1.31
C GLN A 28 9.95 -8.00 2.70
N PHE A 29 8.95 -7.29 3.24
CA PHE A 29 8.98 -6.80 4.61
C PHE A 29 8.50 -7.86 5.60
N ARG A 30 8.92 -7.72 6.84
CA ARG A 30 8.52 -8.56 7.99
C ARG A 30 8.04 -7.68 9.14
N CYS A 31 7.10 -6.77 8.83
CA CYS A 31 6.53 -5.89 9.84
C CYS A 31 5.85 -6.73 10.93
N PRO A 32 6.23 -6.59 12.21
CA PRO A 32 5.72 -7.45 13.28
C PRO A 32 4.20 -7.32 13.45
N PHE A 33 3.64 -6.16 13.16
CA PHE A 33 2.20 -5.87 13.24
C PHE A 33 1.40 -6.28 12.00
N CYS A 34 2.00 -6.94 11.02
CA CYS A 34 1.28 -7.38 9.82
C CYS A 34 0.22 -8.42 10.18
N TYR A 35 -1.06 -8.11 9.96
CA TYR A 35 -2.21 -8.94 10.34
C TYR A 35 -2.56 -10.03 9.32
N ASN A 36 -1.69 -10.32 8.37
CA ASN A 36 -1.93 -11.35 7.36
C ASN A 36 -0.67 -12.20 7.10
N PRO A 37 -0.19 -12.95 8.10
CA PRO A 37 1.01 -13.78 7.96
C PRO A 37 0.90 -14.83 6.84
N GLN A 38 -0.33 -15.32 6.56
CA GLN A 38 -0.61 -16.34 5.55
C GLN A 38 -0.27 -15.91 4.12
N ALA A 39 -0.16 -14.63 3.87
CA ALA A 39 0.18 -14.13 2.54
C ALA A 39 1.53 -13.36 2.49
N VAL A 40 2.27 -13.37 3.62
CA VAL A 40 3.63 -12.83 3.71
C VAL A 40 4.67 -13.94 3.80
N LEU A 41 4.40 -14.98 4.60
CA LEU A 41 5.35 -16.04 4.86
C LEU A 41 5.34 -17.07 3.73
N PRO A 42 6.49 -17.33 3.08
CA PRO A 42 6.56 -18.23 1.91
C PRO A 42 5.97 -19.62 2.17
N GLU A 43 6.18 -20.17 3.37
CA GLU A 43 5.65 -21.47 3.77
C GLU A 43 4.13 -21.49 3.89
N LEU A 44 3.52 -20.38 4.31
CA LEU A 44 2.07 -20.25 4.38
C LEU A 44 1.49 -19.98 2.99
N ILE A 45 2.13 -19.13 2.17
CA ILE A 45 1.75 -18.92 0.78
C ILE A 45 1.74 -20.26 0.02
N ALA A 46 2.78 -21.07 0.18
CA ALA A 46 2.86 -22.39 -0.44
C ALA A 46 1.75 -23.32 0.05
N ARG A 47 1.43 -23.31 1.36
CA ARG A 47 0.37 -24.12 1.96
C ARG A 47 -1.01 -23.80 1.39
N TYR A 48 -1.30 -22.53 1.11
CA TYR A 48 -2.57 -22.06 0.60
C TYR A 48 -2.59 -21.83 -0.91
N SER A 49 -1.54 -22.23 -1.63
CA SER A 49 -1.41 -22.00 -3.08
C SER A 49 -2.54 -22.59 -3.92
N ASN A 50 -3.18 -23.67 -3.47
CA ASN A 50 -4.34 -24.28 -4.12
C ASN A 50 -5.64 -23.44 -4.01
N GLN A 51 -5.63 -22.39 -3.18
CA GLN A 51 -6.73 -21.43 -3.02
C GLN A 51 -6.49 -20.16 -3.85
N HIS A 52 -5.35 -20.02 -4.51
CA HIS A 52 -5.07 -18.88 -5.36
C HIS A 52 -6.03 -18.82 -6.55
N ILE A 53 -6.48 -17.62 -6.85
CA ILE A 53 -7.42 -17.37 -7.93
C ILE A 53 -6.63 -17.30 -9.26
N PRO A 54 -6.97 -18.12 -10.26
CA PRO A 54 -6.34 -18.03 -11.57
C PRO A 54 -6.58 -16.67 -12.23
N GLU A 55 -5.58 -16.14 -12.94
CA GLU A 55 -5.71 -14.86 -13.68
C GLU A 55 -6.92 -14.86 -14.62
N GLU A 56 -7.19 -15.98 -15.28
CA GLU A 56 -8.33 -16.10 -16.17
C GLU A 56 -9.66 -15.84 -15.46
N ALA A 57 -9.81 -16.33 -14.23
CA ALA A 57 -11.01 -16.09 -13.43
C ALA A 57 -11.17 -14.61 -13.08
N VAL A 58 -10.04 -13.92 -12.76
CA VAL A 58 -10.03 -12.47 -12.53
C VAL A 58 -10.48 -11.73 -13.77
N PHE A 59 -9.92 -12.03 -14.95
CA PHE A 59 -10.30 -11.34 -16.18
C PHE A 59 -11.73 -11.63 -16.61
N ASN A 60 -12.24 -12.84 -16.36
CA ASN A 60 -13.64 -13.18 -16.62
C ASN A 60 -14.57 -12.40 -15.66
N PHE A 61 -14.21 -12.27 -14.39
CA PHE A 61 -14.90 -11.43 -13.42
C PHE A 61 -14.92 -9.96 -13.91
N LEU A 62 -13.77 -9.40 -14.27
CA LEU A 62 -13.67 -8.01 -14.73
C LEU A 62 -14.49 -7.74 -16.01
N LYS A 63 -14.55 -8.70 -16.94
CA LYS A 63 -15.43 -8.59 -18.13
C LYS A 63 -16.90 -8.40 -17.74
N GLN A 64 -17.37 -9.10 -16.71
CA GLN A 64 -18.74 -9.00 -16.21
C GLN A 64 -19.00 -7.68 -15.46
N ARG A 65 -17.94 -7.00 -15.00
CA ARG A 65 -18.04 -5.74 -14.25
C ARG A 65 -17.90 -4.49 -15.13
N LYS A 66 -17.74 -4.65 -16.44
CA LYS A 66 -17.67 -3.53 -17.39
C LYS A 66 -18.92 -2.64 -17.27
N GLY A 67 -18.71 -1.35 -17.05
CA GLY A 67 -19.77 -0.37 -16.84
C GLY A 67 -20.39 -0.37 -15.44
N LEU A 68 -19.95 -1.25 -14.54
CA LEU A 68 -20.38 -1.30 -13.14
C LEU A 68 -19.31 -0.78 -12.17
N ILE A 69 -18.05 -0.85 -12.56
CA ILE A 69 -16.92 -0.31 -11.83
C ILE A 69 -16.05 0.54 -12.75
N ASP A 70 -15.36 1.52 -12.19
CA ASP A 70 -14.48 2.45 -12.89
C ASP A 70 -13.04 1.97 -12.89
N GLY A 71 -12.64 1.22 -11.86
CA GLY A 71 -11.24 0.88 -11.65
C GLY A 71 -11.00 -0.41 -10.88
N VAL A 72 -9.72 -0.75 -10.82
CA VAL A 72 -9.19 -1.90 -10.10
C VAL A 72 -8.03 -1.42 -9.22
N SER A 73 -8.09 -1.71 -7.93
CA SER A 73 -6.97 -1.53 -7.00
C SER A 73 -6.23 -2.86 -6.88
N ILE A 74 -4.94 -2.86 -7.17
CA ILE A 74 -4.04 -4.00 -6.93
C ILE A 74 -3.32 -3.70 -5.63
N CYS A 75 -3.57 -4.50 -4.62
CA CYS A 75 -3.10 -4.21 -3.28
C CYS A 75 -2.76 -5.48 -2.49
N TRP A 76 -2.45 -5.25 -1.24
CA TRP A 76 -2.04 -6.17 -0.20
C TRP A 76 -0.59 -6.65 -0.35
N TRP A 77 0.06 -6.70 0.79
CA TRP A 77 1.46 -7.00 1.01
C TRP A 77 2.37 -6.16 0.12
N GLU A 78 2.89 -6.70 -0.94
CA GLU A 78 3.64 -5.90 -1.89
C GLU A 78 3.47 -6.45 -3.31
N PRO A 79 2.57 -5.86 -4.11
CA PRO A 79 2.35 -6.34 -5.47
C PRO A 79 3.61 -6.32 -6.35
N THR A 80 4.57 -5.43 -6.08
CA THR A 80 5.79 -5.32 -6.89
C THR A 80 6.73 -6.53 -6.77
N VAL A 81 6.50 -7.44 -5.80
CA VAL A 81 7.24 -8.72 -5.75
C VAL A 81 6.77 -9.72 -6.81
N GLN A 82 5.62 -9.46 -7.44
CA GLN A 82 5.10 -10.32 -8.49
C GLN A 82 5.78 -10.01 -9.83
N PRO A 83 6.51 -10.95 -10.43
CA PRO A 83 7.29 -10.68 -11.65
C PRO A 83 6.42 -10.33 -12.86
N ASP A 84 5.16 -10.72 -12.83
CA ASP A 84 4.17 -10.52 -13.89
C ASP A 84 3.18 -9.37 -13.61
N LEU A 85 3.42 -8.54 -12.55
CA LEU A 85 2.58 -7.40 -12.19
C LEU A 85 2.36 -6.43 -13.35
N TYR A 86 3.44 -6.08 -14.05
CA TYR A 86 3.39 -5.15 -15.17
C TYR A 86 2.41 -5.62 -16.26
N ASP A 87 2.57 -6.85 -16.72
CA ASP A 87 1.71 -7.43 -17.78
C ASP A 87 0.27 -7.60 -17.32
N PHE A 88 0.08 -7.98 -16.06
CA PHE A 88 -1.24 -8.12 -15.46
C PHE A 88 -1.99 -6.78 -15.40
N ALA A 89 -1.35 -5.74 -14.85
CA ALA A 89 -1.91 -4.41 -14.78
C ALA A 89 -2.18 -3.82 -16.20
N GLN A 90 -1.27 -4.05 -17.15
CA GLN A 90 -1.46 -3.64 -18.54
C GLN A 90 -2.69 -4.30 -19.17
N LYS A 91 -2.94 -5.60 -18.90
CA LYS A 91 -4.15 -6.28 -19.36
C LYS A 91 -5.41 -5.64 -18.80
N ILE A 92 -5.42 -5.26 -17.50
CA ILE A 92 -6.55 -4.55 -16.87
C ILE A 92 -6.75 -3.19 -17.55
N LYS A 93 -5.68 -2.44 -17.77
CA LYS A 93 -5.71 -1.15 -18.46
C LYS A 93 -6.30 -1.26 -19.88
N LYS A 94 -5.91 -2.28 -20.62
CA LYS A 94 -6.48 -2.59 -21.97
C LYS A 94 -7.97 -2.93 -21.96
N MET A 95 -8.53 -3.28 -20.79
CA MET A 95 -9.97 -3.46 -20.60
C MET A 95 -10.71 -2.16 -20.28
N TRP A 96 -10.00 -1.02 -20.26
CA TRP A 96 -10.52 0.33 -19.99
C TRP A 96 -10.85 0.59 -18.51
N PHE A 97 -10.28 -0.13 -17.58
CA PHE A 97 -10.34 0.20 -16.17
C PHE A 97 -9.19 1.14 -15.77
N CYS A 98 -9.46 2.04 -14.85
CA CYS A 98 -8.39 2.73 -14.14
C CYS A 98 -7.67 1.74 -13.22
N VAL A 99 -6.35 1.88 -13.11
CA VAL A 99 -5.52 0.99 -12.28
C VAL A 99 -4.88 1.76 -11.15
N LYS A 100 -5.14 1.33 -9.92
CA LYS A 100 -4.46 1.81 -8.71
C LYS A 100 -3.52 0.73 -8.20
N LEU A 101 -2.33 1.15 -7.78
CA LEU A 101 -1.36 0.30 -7.11
C LEU A 101 -1.14 0.77 -5.69
N ASP A 102 -1.25 -0.16 -4.73
CA ASP A 102 -0.80 0.03 -3.36
C ASP A 102 0.56 -0.63 -3.20
N THR A 103 1.54 0.10 -2.64
CA THR A 103 2.93 -0.39 -2.54
C THR A 103 3.62 0.12 -1.28
N ASN A 104 4.59 -0.64 -0.80
CA ASN A 104 5.50 -0.22 0.27
C ASN A 104 6.66 0.65 -0.26
N GLY A 105 6.71 0.91 -1.55
CA GLY A 105 7.67 1.81 -2.17
C GLY A 105 9.06 1.23 -2.42
N ARG A 106 9.29 -0.07 -2.20
CA ARG A 106 10.63 -0.66 -2.37
C ARG A 106 11.09 -0.72 -3.83
N ASP A 107 10.20 -1.03 -4.75
CA ASP A 107 10.53 -1.10 -6.18
C ASP A 107 10.08 0.17 -6.92
N ALA A 108 10.82 1.25 -6.69
CA ALA A 108 10.60 2.53 -7.36
C ALA A 108 10.70 2.41 -8.88
N LYS A 109 11.63 1.61 -9.38
CA LYS A 109 11.88 1.46 -10.82
C LYS A 109 10.68 0.88 -11.55
N LEU A 110 10.09 -0.18 -11.00
CA LEU A 110 8.89 -0.78 -11.58
C LEU A 110 7.70 0.18 -11.52
N VAL A 111 7.48 0.82 -10.38
CA VAL A 111 6.36 1.78 -10.21
C VAL A 111 6.50 2.94 -11.20
N LYS A 112 7.69 3.56 -11.29
CA LYS A 112 7.96 4.65 -12.25
C LYS A 112 7.69 4.20 -13.67
N LYS A 113 8.23 3.05 -14.08
CA LYS A 113 8.00 2.49 -15.41
C LYS A 113 6.51 2.30 -15.69
N MET A 114 5.74 1.76 -14.76
CA MET A 114 4.30 1.54 -14.93
C MET A 114 3.52 2.86 -15.05
N VAL A 115 3.97 3.92 -14.38
CA VAL A 115 3.39 5.27 -14.51
C VAL A 115 3.74 5.88 -15.87
N GLU A 116 5.01 5.84 -16.26
CA GLU A 116 5.50 6.38 -17.55
C GLU A 116 4.86 5.69 -18.76
N ASP A 117 4.56 4.41 -18.64
CA ASP A 117 3.86 3.61 -19.65
C ASP A 117 2.31 3.74 -19.58
N TRP A 118 1.80 4.67 -18.77
CA TRP A 118 0.36 4.95 -18.59
C TRP A 118 -0.48 3.75 -18.13
N ILE A 119 0.15 2.81 -17.40
CA ILE A 119 -0.52 1.64 -16.84
C ILE A 119 -1.21 2.00 -15.53
N LEU A 120 -0.57 2.82 -14.67
CA LEU A 120 -1.12 3.27 -13.40
C LEU A 120 -1.79 4.65 -13.54
N ASP A 121 -2.96 4.78 -12.96
CA ASP A 121 -3.69 6.04 -12.83
C ASP A 121 -3.61 6.60 -11.41
N TYR A 122 -3.24 5.76 -10.43
CA TYR A 122 -3.12 6.16 -9.04
C TYR A 122 -2.10 5.29 -8.31
N VAL A 123 -1.30 5.91 -7.44
CA VAL A 123 -0.33 5.19 -6.59
C VAL A 123 -0.56 5.53 -5.13
N ALA A 124 -0.77 4.53 -4.29
CA ALA A 124 -0.79 4.69 -2.84
C ALA A 124 0.47 4.08 -2.24
N VAL A 125 1.27 4.90 -1.56
CA VAL A 125 2.54 4.48 -0.96
C VAL A 125 2.41 4.45 0.56
N ASP A 126 2.82 3.33 1.15
CA ASP A 126 2.86 3.23 2.61
C ASP A 126 4.16 3.82 3.16
N LEU A 127 4.04 4.83 4.01
CA LEU A 127 5.09 5.29 4.92
C LEU A 127 4.73 4.80 6.33
N LYS A 128 5.32 3.67 6.73
CA LYS A 128 4.94 2.98 7.97
C LYS A 128 5.65 3.53 9.19
N TRP A 129 6.88 4.03 9.00
CA TRP A 129 7.78 4.50 10.05
C TRP A 129 8.55 5.74 9.59
N PRO A 130 9.16 6.52 10.51
CA PRO A 130 10.28 7.37 10.17
C PRO A 130 11.33 6.57 9.40
N LEU A 131 11.92 7.15 8.36
CA LEU A 131 12.88 6.43 7.51
C LEU A 131 14.08 5.90 8.31
N SER A 132 14.46 6.58 9.39
CA SER A 132 15.48 6.15 10.32
C SER A 132 15.16 4.84 11.07
N ASN A 133 13.87 4.51 11.20
CA ASN A 133 13.39 3.36 11.96
C ASN A 133 12.99 2.13 11.11
N TYR A 134 13.03 2.23 9.78
CA TYR A 134 12.58 1.14 8.91
C TYR A 134 13.39 -0.16 9.08
N GLU A 135 14.69 -0.06 9.23
CA GLU A 135 15.55 -1.24 9.46
C GLU A 135 15.11 -2.01 10.70
N LYS A 136 14.83 -1.27 11.77
CA LYS A 136 14.43 -1.84 13.06
C LYS A 136 13.06 -2.53 13.03
N TRP A 137 12.07 -1.90 12.39
CA TRP A 137 10.66 -2.30 12.54
C TRP A 137 10.09 -3.06 11.34
N SER A 138 10.68 -2.93 10.17
CA SER A 138 10.19 -3.63 8.98
C SER A 138 11.09 -4.79 8.56
N TRP A 139 12.22 -4.97 9.26
CA TRP A 139 13.23 -5.99 8.97
C TRP A 139 13.58 -5.99 7.47
N VAL A 140 13.82 -4.80 6.95
CA VAL A 140 14.13 -4.59 5.54
C VAL A 140 15.55 -5.06 5.29
N SER A 141 15.72 -6.09 4.48
CA SER A 141 17.03 -6.44 3.94
C SER A 141 17.51 -5.33 2.99
N GLU A 142 18.81 -5.09 2.92
CA GLU A 142 19.39 -4.07 2.06
C GLU A 142 18.77 -2.68 2.30
N PHE A 143 18.80 -2.27 3.56
CA PHE A 143 18.15 -1.03 4.03
C PHE A 143 18.54 0.21 3.23
N TRP A 144 19.80 0.36 2.89
CA TRP A 144 20.28 1.54 2.15
C TRP A 144 19.71 1.61 0.74
N ASP A 145 19.64 0.47 0.05
CA ASP A 145 19.05 0.37 -1.30
C ASP A 145 17.55 0.67 -1.24
N PHE A 146 16.86 0.19 -0.18
CA PHE A 146 15.47 0.53 0.05
C PHE A 146 15.29 2.03 0.24
N LEU A 147 16.11 2.64 1.09
CA LEU A 147 16.00 4.06 1.40
C LEU A 147 16.19 4.95 0.17
N GLU A 148 17.17 4.62 -0.67
CA GLU A 148 17.42 5.32 -1.93
C GLU A 148 16.22 5.18 -2.89
N ASN A 149 15.74 3.97 -3.12
CA ASN A 149 14.58 3.69 -3.96
C ASN A 149 13.32 4.42 -3.44
N TYR A 150 13.10 4.39 -2.13
CA TYR A 150 11.94 5.06 -1.54
C TYR A 150 11.97 6.58 -1.75
N LYS A 151 13.13 7.21 -1.55
CA LYS A 151 13.32 8.64 -1.81
C LYS A 151 13.14 8.98 -3.29
N GLU A 152 13.68 8.16 -4.19
CA GLU A 152 13.52 8.32 -5.63
C GLU A 152 12.04 8.26 -6.03
N LEU A 153 11.27 7.32 -5.48
CA LEU A 153 9.83 7.22 -5.71
C LEU A 153 9.08 8.44 -5.18
N LEU A 154 9.43 8.90 -3.98
CA LEU A 154 8.83 10.08 -3.37
C LEU A 154 9.02 11.33 -4.25
N ASP A 155 10.24 11.59 -4.71
CA ASP A 155 10.54 12.74 -5.56
C ASP A 155 9.83 12.64 -6.93
N PHE A 156 9.78 11.43 -7.49
CA PHE A 156 9.04 11.17 -8.74
C PHE A 156 7.54 11.48 -8.59
N LEU A 157 6.91 11.00 -7.53
CA LEU A 157 5.49 11.24 -7.30
C LEU A 157 5.19 12.72 -7.01
N LYS A 158 6.07 13.42 -6.29
CA LYS A 158 5.96 14.86 -6.04
C LYS A 158 5.93 15.69 -7.32
N SER A 159 6.48 15.20 -8.43
CA SER A 159 6.41 15.88 -9.72
C SER A 159 4.98 15.92 -10.29
N GLY A 160 4.04 15.17 -9.73
CA GLY A 160 2.62 15.20 -10.10
C GLY A 160 2.28 14.50 -11.41
N VAL A 161 3.14 13.58 -11.88
CA VAL A 161 2.94 12.81 -13.13
C VAL A 161 1.77 11.82 -13.06
N VAL A 162 1.37 11.46 -11.86
CA VAL A 162 0.23 10.57 -11.57
C VAL A 162 -0.44 11.03 -10.28
N ASP A 163 -1.71 10.71 -10.09
CA ASP A 163 -2.36 10.94 -8.80
C ASP A 163 -1.83 9.95 -7.75
N TYR A 164 -1.62 10.44 -6.53
CA TYR A 164 -1.03 9.63 -5.48
C TYR A 164 -1.44 10.05 -4.08
N GLU A 165 -1.26 9.13 -3.14
CA GLU A 165 -1.38 9.38 -1.70
C GLU A 165 -0.28 8.65 -0.91
N TYR A 166 0.04 9.15 0.29
CA TYR A 166 0.81 8.43 1.29
C TYR A 166 -0.09 7.98 2.42
N ARG A 167 0.16 6.76 2.92
CA ARG A 167 -0.60 6.18 4.03
C ARG A 167 0.34 5.78 5.16
N SER A 168 -0.14 5.95 6.39
CA SER A 168 0.60 5.55 7.60
C SER A 168 -0.34 4.86 8.56
N THR A 169 -0.10 3.58 8.85
CA THR A 169 -0.78 2.87 9.93
C THR A 169 -0.09 3.21 11.24
N LEU A 170 -0.81 3.87 12.14
CA LEU A 170 -0.29 4.35 13.41
C LEU A 170 -0.63 3.35 14.52
N ILE A 171 0.36 3.06 15.36
CA ILE A 171 0.30 2.09 16.45
C ILE A 171 0.75 2.79 17.72
N LYS A 172 -0.10 2.79 18.73
CA LYS A 172 0.23 3.37 20.04
C LYS A 172 1.44 2.67 20.63
N TRP A 173 2.29 3.40 21.33
CA TRP A 173 3.59 2.99 21.87
C TRP A 173 4.72 2.81 20.84
N PHE A 174 4.39 2.84 19.56
CA PHE A 174 5.36 2.70 18.47
C PHE A 174 5.48 3.97 17.63
N HIS A 175 4.44 4.81 17.62
CA HIS A 175 4.43 6.09 16.93
C HIS A 175 4.18 7.21 17.96
N GLU A 176 5.15 8.08 18.09
CA GLU A 176 5.08 9.29 18.92
C GLU A 176 4.92 10.54 18.03
N LYS A 177 4.79 11.71 18.66
CA LYS A 177 4.65 12.98 17.93
C LYS A 177 5.87 13.27 17.08
N GLU A 178 7.04 13.00 17.62
CA GLU A 178 8.34 13.19 16.98
C GLU A 178 8.49 12.34 15.73
N ASP A 179 7.94 11.12 15.73
CA ASP A 179 7.91 10.26 14.56
C ASP A 179 7.06 10.87 13.44
N LEU A 180 5.90 11.45 13.79
CA LEU A 180 5.01 12.11 12.81
C LEU A 180 5.66 13.38 12.22
N GLU A 181 6.45 14.10 13.01
CA GLU A 181 7.22 15.26 12.57
C GLU A 181 8.34 14.83 11.62
N GLU A 182 9.14 13.79 11.98
CA GLU A 182 10.17 13.25 11.09
C GLU A 182 9.57 12.74 9.78
N MET A 183 8.52 11.92 9.85
CA MET A 183 7.80 11.47 8.65
C MET A 183 7.26 12.64 7.83
N GLY A 184 6.79 13.69 8.48
CA GLY A 184 6.30 14.91 7.86
C GLY A 184 7.39 15.65 7.07
N MET A 185 8.60 15.73 7.60
CA MET A 185 9.72 16.38 6.90
C MET A 185 10.04 15.71 5.56
N TYR A 186 9.93 14.37 5.46
CA TYR A 186 10.09 13.67 4.18
C TYR A 186 8.92 13.92 3.23
N LEU A 187 7.70 14.02 3.78
CA LEU A 187 6.47 14.19 3.00
C LEU A 187 6.10 15.65 2.72
N GLN A 188 7.01 16.60 2.95
CA GLN A 188 6.72 18.03 2.70
C GLN A 188 6.15 18.26 1.30
N TRP A 189 4.99 18.96 1.26
CA TRP A 189 4.31 19.40 0.04
C TRP A 189 3.73 18.28 -0.83
N ILE A 190 3.51 17.07 -0.27
CA ILE A 190 2.73 16.06 -0.97
C ILE A 190 1.23 16.41 -0.96
N LYS A 191 0.52 15.95 -1.99
CA LYS A 191 -0.92 16.21 -2.16
C LYS A 191 -1.78 15.66 -1.04
N ALA A 192 -1.57 14.38 -0.66
CA ALA A 192 -2.44 13.73 0.31
C ALA A 192 -1.70 12.71 1.19
N ARG A 193 -2.00 12.76 2.50
CA ARG A 193 -1.61 11.76 3.48
C ARG A 193 -2.82 11.24 4.25
N TYR A 194 -2.90 9.93 4.41
CA TYR A 194 -3.94 9.29 5.22
C TYR A 194 -3.31 8.56 6.39
N LEU A 195 -3.79 8.87 7.59
CA LEU A 195 -3.45 8.17 8.81
C LEU A 195 -4.49 7.07 9.03
N GLN A 196 -4.02 5.86 9.25
CA GLN A 196 -4.86 4.69 9.54
C GLN A 196 -4.60 4.22 10.97
N ASN A 197 -5.65 3.85 11.68
CA ASN A 197 -5.47 3.30 13.01
C ASN A 197 -5.07 1.82 12.92
N TYR A 198 -4.23 1.39 13.85
CA TYR A 198 -3.93 -0.02 14.01
C TYR A 198 -5.17 -0.80 14.44
N LEU A 199 -5.36 -1.97 13.87
CA LEU A 199 -6.39 -2.92 14.29
C LEU A 199 -5.70 -4.09 15.00
N PRO A 200 -6.07 -4.38 16.27
CA PRO A 200 -5.49 -5.47 17.04
C PRO A 200 -6.07 -6.82 16.58
N GLU A 201 -5.43 -7.43 15.60
CA GLU A 201 -5.76 -8.77 15.07
C GLU A 201 -4.56 -9.71 15.24
N GLU A 202 -4.67 -10.95 14.75
CA GLU A 202 -3.53 -11.86 14.70
C GLU A 202 -2.41 -11.25 13.85
N THR A 203 -1.19 -11.18 14.39
CA THR A 203 -0.07 -10.51 13.75
C THR A 203 1.05 -11.47 13.36
N LEU A 204 1.94 -11.01 12.45
CA LEU A 204 3.09 -11.79 11.97
C LEU A 204 4.00 -12.23 13.13
N ASP A 205 4.26 -11.32 14.07
CA ASP A 205 4.89 -11.67 15.34
C ASP A 205 3.79 -11.90 16.38
N PRO A 206 3.59 -13.15 16.86
CA PRO A 206 2.56 -13.46 17.85
C PRO A 206 2.81 -12.80 19.23
N ASN A 207 4.00 -12.27 19.44
CA ASN A 207 4.35 -11.54 20.66
C ASN A 207 4.23 -10.02 20.50
N PHE A 208 3.81 -9.54 19.31
CA PHE A 208 3.64 -8.12 19.08
C PHE A 208 2.47 -7.57 19.91
N ILE A 209 2.77 -6.59 20.75
CA ILE A 209 1.77 -5.90 21.58
C ILE A 209 1.69 -4.46 21.11
N GLY A 210 0.64 -4.15 20.35
CA GLY A 210 0.30 -2.80 19.92
C GLY A 210 -1.14 -2.47 20.27
N GLU A 211 -1.44 -1.20 20.46
CA GLU A 211 -2.78 -0.71 20.75
C GLU A 211 -3.21 0.32 19.70
N PRO A 212 -4.50 0.41 19.37
CA PRO A 212 -5.01 1.50 18.58
C PRO A 212 -4.98 2.82 19.37
N PHE A 213 -4.81 3.92 18.68
CA PHE A 213 -5.06 5.23 19.24
C PHE A 213 -6.56 5.47 19.45
N THR A 214 -6.90 6.23 20.45
CA THR A 214 -8.27 6.79 20.56
C THR A 214 -8.50 7.79 19.41
N TRP A 215 -9.76 8.06 19.10
CA TRP A 215 -10.11 9.08 18.09
C TRP A 215 -9.52 10.46 18.41
N VAL A 216 -9.50 10.85 19.69
CA VAL A 216 -8.92 12.14 20.12
C VAL A 216 -7.43 12.20 19.86
N GLU A 217 -6.69 11.17 20.26
CA GLU A 217 -5.25 11.06 20.00
C GLU A 217 -4.94 11.10 18.49
N LEU A 218 -5.72 10.38 17.67
CA LEU A 218 -5.55 10.41 16.20
C LEU A 218 -5.77 11.80 15.61
N GLN A 219 -6.72 12.57 16.14
CA GLN A 219 -6.96 13.95 15.68
C GLN A 219 -5.80 14.87 16.08
N GLU A 220 -5.13 14.63 17.20
CA GLU A 220 -3.92 15.37 17.57
C GLU A 220 -2.76 15.02 16.64
N LEU A 221 -2.51 13.74 16.37
CA LEU A 221 -1.50 13.30 15.41
C LEU A 221 -1.78 13.83 13.99
N LYS A 222 -3.05 13.84 13.58
CA LYS A 222 -3.46 14.44 12.31
C LYS A 222 -3.08 15.93 12.23
N LYS A 223 -3.26 16.71 13.31
CA LYS A 223 -2.89 18.13 13.33
C LYS A 223 -1.38 18.32 13.07
N ILE A 224 -0.55 17.43 13.62
CA ILE A 224 0.90 17.45 13.37
C ILE A 224 1.17 17.12 11.89
N ALA A 225 0.66 16.00 11.40
CA ALA A 225 0.86 15.56 10.02
C ALA A 225 0.37 16.59 8.99
N SER A 226 -0.74 17.31 9.30
CA SER A 226 -1.32 18.34 8.42
C SER A 226 -0.44 19.57 8.21
N GLN A 227 0.59 19.77 9.03
CA GLN A 227 1.52 20.92 8.87
C GLN A 227 2.48 20.73 7.70
N TYR A 228 2.62 19.48 7.21
CA TYR A 228 3.62 19.11 6.21
C TYR A 228 3.03 18.80 4.84
N VAL A 229 1.73 18.59 4.73
CA VAL A 229 1.08 18.10 3.52
C VAL A 229 -0.12 18.96 3.14
N GLU A 230 -0.49 18.99 1.86
CA GLU A 230 -1.64 19.79 1.40
C GLU A 230 -2.97 19.29 1.99
N PHE A 231 -3.13 17.98 2.09
CA PHE A 231 -4.31 17.35 2.67
C PHE A 231 -3.93 16.19 3.59
N CYS A 232 -4.52 16.15 4.79
CA CYS A 232 -4.37 15.04 5.72
C CYS A 232 -5.73 14.62 6.27
N SER A 233 -5.99 13.31 6.29
CA SER A 233 -7.21 12.76 6.88
C SER A 233 -6.93 11.46 7.63
N VAL A 234 -7.85 11.09 8.51
CA VAL A 234 -7.87 9.78 9.18
C VAL A 234 -8.84 8.87 8.41
N ARG A 235 -8.43 7.63 8.15
CA ARG A 235 -9.26 6.54 7.61
C ARG A 235 -9.28 5.36 8.59
N GLY A 236 -10.40 4.70 8.75
CA GLY A 236 -10.62 3.56 9.63
C GLY A 236 -11.44 3.86 10.84
#